data_2730ed49f76938d25559a30de486b604
#
_entry.id   2730ed49f76938d25559a30de486b604
#
_cell.length_a   1.000
_cell.length_b   1.000
_cell.length_c   1.000
_cell.angle_alpha   90.00
_cell.angle_beta   90.00
_cell.angle_gamma   90.00
#
_symmetry.space_group_name_H-M   'P 1'
#
loop_
_entity.id
_entity.type
_entity.pdbx_description
1 polymer ?
#
loop_
_entity_poly.entity_id
_entity_poly.type
_entity_poly.pdbx_seq_one_letter_code
_entity_poly.pdbx_strand_id
1 'polypeptide(L)'
;MLVMLKIRITAMSLLVLGGLLAWFIYSSEISPESNYKFRLGLDLDGGTHLTYLADTSAIPDSDVRDAMDTLRQTIERRINIFGVSEPIVQVERGSFLAGEGTENRLIIELPGVTDVSEAIEMIGRTPLLEFKIFKEDIDLISQLTAAETQEEIDFLQDKLHVSTGLTGAQLNRARVDFNQQTGRPLVSVEFNREGSDLLAQITRENLREVMPIFLDGEIISSPVIQDVIYNGVAQISGQFTLEEARELVQNLNFGALPLPIELIETQTIGASLGQETLEKGVNALVWGFSLIFIFLIAMYKLPGLISAVSLTIYLIIMLSLFKFIPVTLTASGLTGFILSIGMAVDANILIFERLKEELAKGLNTYEAIKESSRRAWTSIRDGNLSSLIAATVLFWMSGTSLVKGFALVFGIGVLVSMFTAVVVSRTFLLALSNKKLESKLSILYGKKLIKNKE
;
A
#
# COMPACT_ATOMS: atom_id res chain seq x y z
N MET A 1 34.51 -6.60 36.81
CA MET A 1 33.75 -5.36 37.07
C MET A 1 33.37 -4.65 35.76
N LEU A 2 34.30 -4.40 34.85
CA LEU A 2 34.04 -3.71 33.55
C LEU A 2 33.03 -4.40 32.64
N VAL A 3 33.03 -5.74 32.58
CA VAL A 3 32.05 -6.49 31.70
C VAL A 3 30.62 -6.32 32.21
N MET A 4 30.39 -6.41 33.50
CA MET A 4 29.05 -6.22 34.09
C MET A 4 28.56 -4.76 33.95
N LEU A 5 29.48 -3.78 34.03
CA LEU A 5 29.13 -2.38 33.77
C LEU A 5 28.68 -2.19 32.32
N LYS A 6 29.41 -2.75 31.35
CA LYS A 6 29.02 -2.70 29.94
C LYS A 6 27.63 -3.32 29.71
N ILE A 7 27.34 -4.49 30.26
CA ILE A 7 26.04 -5.17 30.12
C ILE A 7 24.90 -4.30 30.70
N ARG A 8 25.13 -3.67 31.88
CA ARG A 8 24.13 -2.77 32.48
C ARG A 8 23.91 -1.52 31.67
N ILE A 9 24.96 -0.93 31.09
CA ILE A 9 24.84 0.20 30.17
C ILE A 9 24.02 -0.21 28.92
N THR A 10 24.34 -1.38 28.35
CA THR A 10 23.57 -1.89 27.21
C THR A 10 22.09 -2.14 27.55
N ALA A 11 21.80 -2.71 28.73
CA ALA A 11 20.43 -2.90 29.20
C ALA A 11 19.69 -1.55 29.34
N MET A 12 20.38 -0.55 29.92
CA MET A 12 19.81 0.80 30.07
C MET A 12 19.58 1.47 28.71
N SER A 13 20.53 1.34 27.76
CA SER A 13 20.37 1.89 26.39
C SER A 13 19.20 1.26 25.66
N LEU A 14 18.94 -0.04 25.82
CA LEU A 14 17.78 -0.71 25.23
C LEU A 14 16.46 -0.21 25.82
N LEU A 15 16.40 0.06 27.13
CA LEU A 15 15.22 0.66 27.75
C LEU A 15 14.98 2.09 27.26
N VAL A 16 16.04 2.90 27.19
CA VAL A 16 15.93 4.29 26.68
C VAL A 16 15.49 4.28 25.22
N LEU A 17 16.08 3.41 24.40
CA LEU A 17 15.67 3.28 22.99
C LEU A 17 14.20 2.85 22.87
N GLY A 18 13.77 1.86 23.67
CA GLY A 18 12.35 1.47 23.73
C GLY A 18 11.43 2.62 24.14
N GLY A 19 11.85 3.41 25.14
CA GLY A 19 11.10 4.61 25.56
C GLY A 19 11.01 5.68 24.46
N LEU A 20 12.09 5.93 23.72
CA LEU A 20 12.12 6.85 22.61
C LEU A 20 11.21 6.39 21.45
N LEU A 21 11.25 5.10 21.12
CA LEU A 21 10.37 4.52 20.11
C LEU A 21 8.90 4.58 20.53
N ALA A 22 8.59 4.30 21.78
CA ALA A 22 7.24 4.43 22.32
C ALA A 22 6.74 5.89 22.25
N TRP A 23 7.60 6.83 22.59
CA TRP A 23 7.30 8.27 22.44
C TRP A 23 7.08 8.66 20.98
N PHE A 24 7.91 8.14 20.06
CA PHE A 24 7.74 8.35 18.62
C PHE A 24 6.39 7.83 18.13
N ILE A 25 5.98 6.59 18.52
CA ILE A 25 4.68 6.02 18.14
C ILE A 25 3.55 6.94 18.60
N TYR A 26 3.61 7.40 19.86
CA TYR A 26 2.59 8.25 20.44
C TYR A 26 2.55 9.64 19.78
N SER A 27 3.69 10.30 19.63
CA SER A 27 3.77 11.66 19.06
C SER A 27 3.38 11.68 17.59
N SER A 28 3.77 10.65 16.80
CA SER A 28 3.44 10.59 15.38
C SER A 28 1.95 10.31 15.12
N GLU A 29 1.22 9.70 16.07
CA GLU A 29 -0.21 9.46 15.93
C GLU A 29 -1.04 10.71 16.24
N ILE A 30 -0.62 11.49 17.23
CA ILE A 30 -1.35 12.70 17.65
C ILE A 30 -1.11 13.87 16.71
N SER A 31 0.07 13.97 16.08
CA SER A 31 0.40 15.09 15.19
C SER A 31 -0.38 14.99 13.87
N PRO A 32 -1.23 15.99 13.52
CA PRO A 32 -2.00 15.97 12.27
C PRO A 32 -1.10 15.94 11.01
N GLU A 33 0.06 16.60 11.06
CA GLU A 33 1.02 16.75 9.97
C GLU A 33 2.02 15.60 9.85
N SER A 34 1.90 14.55 10.68
CA SER A 34 2.86 13.44 10.67
C SER A 34 2.67 12.55 9.45
N ASN A 35 3.75 12.33 8.71
CA ASN A 35 3.81 11.35 7.61
C ASN A 35 3.90 9.89 8.10
N TYR A 36 4.00 9.67 9.41
CA TYR A 36 4.20 8.35 10.03
C TYR A 36 2.94 7.91 10.80
N LYS A 37 1.78 7.89 10.13
CA LYS A 37 0.54 7.32 10.68
C LYS A 37 0.44 5.83 10.37
N PHE A 38 -0.37 5.09 11.13
CA PHE A 38 -0.71 3.73 10.74
C PHE A 38 -1.63 3.75 9.52
N ARG A 39 -1.29 2.92 8.52
CA ARG A 39 -2.11 2.71 7.34
C ARG A 39 -2.98 1.48 7.59
N LEU A 40 -4.29 1.69 7.60
CA LEU A 40 -5.25 0.61 7.77
C LEU A 40 -5.68 0.08 6.40
N GLY A 41 -5.83 -1.22 6.29
CA GLY A 41 -6.39 -1.85 5.11
C GLY A 41 -7.91 -1.70 5.06
N LEU A 42 -8.47 -1.95 3.90
CA LEU A 42 -9.89 -1.86 3.62
C LEU A 42 -10.78 -2.65 4.60
N ASP A 43 -10.28 -3.79 5.08
CA ASP A 43 -10.93 -4.66 6.03
C ASP A 43 -10.99 -4.11 7.48
N LEU A 44 -10.21 -3.05 7.78
CA LEU A 44 -10.18 -2.37 9.07
C LEU A 44 -10.73 -0.95 9.03
N ASP A 45 -10.59 -0.24 7.91
CA ASP A 45 -11.06 1.14 7.74
C ASP A 45 -12.41 1.21 7.03
N GLY A 46 -12.76 0.14 6.31
CA GLY A 46 -13.90 0.10 5.41
C GLY A 46 -13.59 0.75 4.07
N GLY A 47 -14.45 0.51 3.08
CA GLY A 47 -14.29 1.07 1.74
C GLY A 47 -14.62 0.07 0.63
N THR A 48 -14.16 0.35 -0.59
CA THR A 48 -14.48 -0.44 -1.78
C THR A 48 -13.24 -1.10 -2.37
N HIS A 49 -13.34 -2.39 -2.66
CA HIS A 49 -12.36 -3.19 -3.39
C HIS A 49 -12.92 -3.50 -4.78
N LEU A 50 -12.14 -3.17 -5.80
CA LEU A 50 -12.49 -3.37 -7.20
C LEU A 50 -11.39 -4.18 -7.88
N THR A 51 -11.78 -5.20 -8.64
CA THR A 51 -10.86 -5.97 -9.46
C THR A 51 -11.25 -5.79 -10.92
N TYR A 52 -10.33 -5.26 -11.71
CA TYR A 52 -10.47 -5.09 -13.15
C TYR A 52 -9.61 -6.11 -13.89
N LEU A 53 -10.16 -6.67 -14.96
CA LEU A 53 -9.42 -7.42 -15.97
C LEU A 53 -8.92 -6.44 -17.03
N ALA A 54 -7.62 -6.45 -17.30
CA ALA A 54 -7.04 -5.64 -18.37
C ALA A 54 -6.96 -6.46 -19.66
N ASP A 55 -7.51 -5.94 -20.75
CA ASP A 55 -7.36 -6.55 -22.06
C ASP A 55 -5.99 -6.24 -22.65
N THR A 56 -5.14 -7.25 -22.66
CA THR A 56 -3.78 -7.17 -23.19
C THR A 56 -3.64 -7.87 -24.55
N SER A 57 -4.74 -8.32 -25.16
CA SER A 57 -4.74 -9.13 -26.39
C SER A 57 -4.15 -8.42 -27.61
N ALA A 58 -4.20 -7.08 -27.62
CA ALA A 58 -3.70 -6.25 -28.71
C ALA A 58 -2.23 -5.85 -28.59
N ILE A 59 -1.53 -6.26 -27.50
CA ILE A 59 -0.15 -5.84 -27.23
C ILE A 59 0.79 -7.04 -27.23
N PRO A 60 2.05 -6.88 -27.72
CA PRO A 60 3.10 -7.89 -27.58
C PRO A 60 3.40 -8.21 -26.11
N ASP A 61 3.68 -9.47 -25.79
CA ASP A 61 3.98 -9.94 -24.43
C ASP A 61 5.15 -9.18 -23.77
N SER A 62 6.11 -8.68 -24.58
CA SER A 62 7.22 -7.85 -24.11
C SER A 62 6.78 -6.54 -23.48
N ASP A 63 5.68 -5.96 -23.96
CA ASP A 63 5.22 -4.60 -23.64
C ASP A 63 4.08 -4.59 -22.60
N VAL A 64 3.48 -5.76 -22.33
CA VAL A 64 2.40 -5.93 -21.35
C VAL A 64 2.80 -5.39 -19.99
N ARG A 65 4.05 -5.61 -19.57
CA ARG A 65 4.53 -5.13 -18.28
C ARG A 65 4.46 -3.62 -18.17
N ASP A 66 4.99 -2.94 -19.15
CA ASP A 66 5.08 -1.46 -19.16
C ASP A 66 3.69 -0.84 -19.32
N ALA A 67 2.83 -1.46 -20.11
CA ALA A 67 1.43 -1.05 -20.27
C ALA A 67 0.64 -1.19 -18.96
N MET A 68 0.79 -2.31 -18.24
CA MET A 68 0.14 -2.51 -16.93
C MET A 68 0.69 -1.56 -15.85
N ASP A 69 1.99 -1.27 -15.84
CA ASP A 69 2.57 -0.29 -14.93
C ASP A 69 2.08 1.13 -15.25
N THR A 70 1.91 1.47 -16.52
CA THR A 70 1.32 2.75 -16.97
C THR A 70 -0.16 2.83 -16.58
N LEU A 71 -0.92 1.75 -16.76
CA LEU A 71 -2.31 1.65 -16.33
C LEU A 71 -2.44 1.91 -14.82
N ARG A 72 -1.62 1.23 -14.01
CA ARG A 72 -1.58 1.43 -12.56
C ARG A 72 -1.34 2.89 -12.19
N GLN A 73 -0.32 3.52 -12.78
CA GLN A 73 0.01 4.93 -12.51
C GLN A 73 -1.11 5.89 -12.93
N THR A 74 -1.77 5.60 -14.04
CA THR A 74 -2.91 6.42 -14.53
C THR A 74 -4.08 6.34 -13.56
N ILE A 75 -4.42 5.14 -13.10
CA ILE A 75 -5.49 4.92 -12.12
C ILE A 75 -5.14 5.54 -10.76
N GLU A 76 -3.90 5.36 -10.25
CA GLU A 76 -3.45 6.03 -9.02
C GLU A 76 -3.61 7.56 -9.11
N ARG A 77 -3.22 8.15 -10.24
CA ARG A 77 -3.36 9.60 -10.47
C ARG A 77 -4.82 10.04 -10.44
N ARG A 78 -5.72 9.28 -11.08
CA ARG A 78 -7.16 9.58 -11.09
C ARG A 78 -7.72 9.58 -9.67
N ILE A 79 -7.47 8.51 -8.93
CA ILE A 79 -7.98 8.34 -7.56
C ILE A 79 -7.45 9.44 -6.62
N ASN A 80 -6.18 9.82 -6.75
CA ASN A 80 -5.57 10.88 -5.95
C ASN A 80 -6.21 12.27 -6.20
N ILE A 81 -6.65 12.55 -7.44
CA ILE A 81 -7.34 13.80 -7.78
C ILE A 81 -8.70 13.89 -7.09
N PHE A 82 -9.39 12.78 -6.89
CA PHE A 82 -10.66 12.71 -6.14
C PHE A 82 -10.48 12.84 -4.61
N GLY A 83 -9.24 12.89 -4.12
CA GLY A 83 -8.97 13.10 -2.70
C GLY A 83 -9.16 11.86 -1.84
N VAL A 84 -9.18 10.66 -2.42
CA VAL A 84 -9.18 9.41 -1.67
C VAL A 84 -7.86 9.27 -0.93
N SER A 85 -7.93 9.13 0.38
CA SER A 85 -6.73 8.95 1.21
C SER A 85 -6.10 7.59 0.98
N GLU A 86 -4.86 7.58 0.51
CA GLU A 86 -4.01 6.39 0.42
C GLU A 86 -4.62 5.19 -0.35
N PRO A 87 -5.03 5.37 -1.62
CA PRO A 87 -5.53 4.27 -2.43
C PRO A 87 -4.42 3.24 -2.67
N ILE A 88 -4.79 1.97 -2.72
CA ILE A 88 -3.86 0.89 -3.06
C ILE A 88 -4.22 0.38 -4.44
N VAL A 89 -3.30 0.54 -5.40
CA VAL A 89 -3.46 0.03 -6.77
C VAL A 89 -2.34 -0.98 -7.05
N GLN A 90 -2.73 -2.24 -7.26
CA GLN A 90 -1.80 -3.34 -7.48
C GLN A 90 -2.09 -4.05 -8.79
N VAL A 91 -1.01 -4.42 -9.50
CA VAL A 91 -1.08 -5.29 -10.68
C VAL A 91 -0.90 -6.72 -10.23
N GLU A 92 -1.91 -7.55 -10.43
CA GLU A 92 -1.83 -8.99 -10.24
C GLU A 92 -1.64 -9.65 -11.61
N ARG A 93 -0.58 -10.45 -11.72
CA ARG A 93 -0.30 -11.24 -12.92
C ARG A 93 -0.71 -12.67 -12.68
N GLY A 94 -1.39 -13.26 -13.64
CA GLY A 94 -1.74 -14.68 -13.58
C GLY A 94 -0.50 -15.53 -13.32
N SER A 95 -0.60 -16.47 -12.37
CA SER A 95 0.50 -17.35 -12.02
C SER A 95 0.79 -18.31 -13.16
N PHE A 96 2.04 -18.40 -13.58
CA PHE A 96 2.54 -19.37 -14.58
C PHE A 96 2.21 -20.85 -14.23
N LEU A 97 1.86 -21.14 -12.97
CA LEU A 97 1.54 -22.48 -12.48
C LEU A 97 0.04 -22.87 -12.63
N ALA A 98 -0.85 -21.93 -12.96
CA ALA A 98 -2.28 -22.21 -12.98
C ALA A 98 -2.82 -22.73 -14.33
N GLY A 99 -2.02 -22.75 -15.40
CA GLY A 99 -2.39 -23.39 -16.70
C GLY A 99 -3.53 -22.72 -17.47
N GLU A 100 -4.15 -21.68 -16.93
CA GLU A 100 -5.11 -20.81 -17.60
C GLU A 100 -4.40 -19.52 -18.00
N GLY A 101 -4.70 -18.99 -19.19
CA GLY A 101 -4.00 -17.87 -19.82
C GLY A 101 -3.70 -16.73 -18.82
N THR A 102 -2.57 -16.08 -18.99
CA THR A 102 -2.07 -15.02 -18.12
C THR A 102 -3.03 -13.83 -18.08
N GLU A 103 -4.09 -13.92 -17.28
CA GLU A 103 -5.00 -12.81 -17.04
C GLU A 103 -4.26 -11.74 -16.24
N ASN A 104 -4.18 -10.54 -16.79
CA ASN A 104 -3.61 -9.39 -16.09
C ASN A 104 -4.75 -8.65 -15.38
N ARG A 105 -4.70 -8.63 -14.05
CA ARG A 105 -5.71 -7.99 -13.23
C ARG A 105 -5.16 -6.74 -12.55
N LEU A 106 -6.02 -5.75 -12.38
CA LEU A 106 -5.74 -4.56 -11.59
C LEU A 106 -6.64 -4.58 -10.36
N ILE A 107 -6.03 -4.65 -9.19
CA ILE A 107 -6.71 -4.60 -7.90
C ILE A 107 -6.64 -3.17 -7.39
N ILE A 108 -7.78 -2.60 -7.04
CA ILE A 108 -7.92 -1.24 -6.53
C ILE A 108 -8.65 -1.28 -5.21
N GLU A 109 -8.00 -0.80 -4.17
CA GLU A 109 -8.58 -0.64 -2.84
C GLU A 109 -8.73 0.85 -2.54
N LEU A 110 -9.94 1.26 -2.19
CA LEU A 110 -10.34 2.65 -1.92
C LEU A 110 -10.82 2.77 -0.47
N PRO A 111 -9.92 3.00 0.50
CA PRO A 111 -10.30 3.19 1.89
C PRO A 111 -11.21 4.41 2.04
N GLY A 112 -12.26 4.27 2.87
CA GLY A 112 -13.22 5.33 3.14
C GLY A 112 -14.29 5.57 2.06
N VAL A 113 -14.13 5.01 0.85
CA VAL A 113 -15.13 5.11 -0.23
C VAL A 113 -16.08 3.91 -0.14
N THR A 114 -17.30 4.15 0.32
CA THR A 114 -18.32 3.10 0.49
C THR A 114 -19.34 3.04 -0.64
N ASP A 115 -19.40 4.08 -1.49
CA ASP A 115 -20.25 4.08 -2.68
C ASP A 115 -19.51 3.46 -3.87
N VAL A 116 -19.96 2.27 -4.26
CA VAL A 116 -19.39 1.51 -5.39
C VAL A 116 -19.59 2.24 -6.70
N SER A 117 -20.72 2.91 -6.89
CA SER A 117 -21.04 3.62 -8.13
C SER A 117 -20.08 4.79 -8.33
N GLU A 118 -19.83 5.57 -7.29
CA GLU A 118 -18.87 6.65 -7.30
C GLU A 118 -17.45 6.13 -7.60
N ALA A 119 -17.04 5.03 -6.96
CA ALA A 119 -15.74 4.41 -7.19
C ALA A 119 -15.56 3.92 -8.65
N ILE A 120 -16.56 3.27 -9.23
CA ILE A 120 -16.55 2.81 -10.63
C ILE A 120 -16.49 4.01 -11.56
N GLU A 121 -17.25 5.04 -11.29
CA GLU A 121 -17.28 6.26 -12.10
C GLU A 121 -15.93 6.99 -12.08
N MET A 122 -15.28 7.12 -10.92
CA MET A 122 -13.92 7.69 -10.80
C MET A 122 -12.90 6.97 -11.68
N ILE A 123 -12.97 5.64 -11.74
CA ILE A 123 -11.99 4.80 -12.43
C ILE A 123 -12.33 4.64 -13.91
N GLY A 124 -13.61 4.42 -14.20
CA GLY A 124 -14.12 4.05 -15.54
C GLY A 124 -14.25 5.20 -16.51
N ARG A 125 -14.35 6.45 -16.05
CA ARG A 125 -14.41 7.61 -16.94
C ARG A 125 -13.12 7.71 -17.74
N THR A 126 -13.19 7.34 -19.00
CA THR A 126 -12.14 7.53 -20.00
C THR A 126 -12.64 8.55 -21.01
N PRO A 127 -12.55 9.84 -20.72
CA PRO A 127 -12.92 10.81 -21.74
C PRO A 127 -11.94 10.67 -22.91
N LEU A 128 -12.45 10.20 -24.03
CA LEU A 128 -11.69 10.09 -25.27
C LEU A 128 -11.65 11.46 -25.92
N LEU A 129 -10.57 12.19 -25.69
CA LEU A 129 -10.32 13.46 -26.37
C LEU A 129 -9.72 13.16 -27.75
N GLU A 130 -10.37 13.62 -28.81
CA GLU A 130 -9.89 13.50 -30.17
C GLU A 130 -9.92 14.85 -30.87
N PHE A 131 -8.88 15.13 -31.64
CA PHE A 131 -8.82 16.27 -32.54
C PHE A 131 -8.98 15.76 -33.96
N LYS A 132 -10.04 16.22 -34.66
CA LYS A 132 -10.33 15.81 -36.05
C LYS A 132 -10.25 17.04 -36.94
N ILE A 133 -10.08 16.83 -38.23
CA ILE A 133 -10.19 17.89 -39.25
C ILE A 133 -11.48 17.68 -40.04
N PHE A 134 -12.23 18.74 -40.20
CA PHE A 134 -13.41 18.73 -41.04
C PHE A 134 -13.01 18.87 -42.52
N LYS A 135 -13.30 17.84 -43.33
CA LYS A 135 -13.13 17.91 -44.78
C LYS A 135 -14.44 18.27 -45.45
N GLU A 136 -14.44 19.40 -46.18
CA GLU A 136 -15.54 19.77 -47.03
C GLU A 136 -15.63 18.81 -48.23
N ASP A 137 -16.46 17.76 -48.10
CA ASP A 137 -16.82 16.88 -49.20
C ASP A 137 -18.30 17.17 -49.57
N ILE A 138 -18.49 17.84 -50.71
CA ILE A 138 -19.80 18.31 -51.18
C ILE A 138 -20.80 17.15 -51.35
N ASP A 139 -20.30 15.98 -51.79
CA ASP A 139 -21.13 14.80 -51.98
C ASP A 139 -21.59 14.21 -50.62
N LEU A 140 -20.72 14.15 -49.63
CA LEU A 140 -21.03 13.69 -48.25
C LEU A 140 -21.94 14.69 -47.52
N ILE A 141 -21.74 15.99 -47.72
CA ILE A 141 -22.60 17.03 -47.11
C ILE A 141 -24.01 16.96 -47.71
N SER A 142 -24.15 16.71 -49.02
CA SER A 142 -25.44 16.53 -49.64
C SER A 142 -26.18 15.28 -49.16
N GLN A 143 -25.45 14.17 -48.91
CA GLN A 143 -26.00 12.95 -48.31
C GLN A 143 -26.40 13.16 -46.85
N LEU A 144 -25.61 13.89 -46.08
CA LEU A 144 -25.94 14.24 -44.71
C LEU A 144 -27.22 15.06 -44.60
N THR A 145 -27.47 15.97 -45.57
CA THR A 145 -28.69 16.78 -45.60
C THR A 145 -29.91 15.96 -46.00
N ALA A 146 -29.71 14.81 -46.65
CA ALA A 146 -30.79 13.91 -47.12
C ALA A 146 -31.01 12.71 -46.17
N ALA A 147 -30.16 12.53 -45.14
CA ALA A 147 -30.25 11.41 -44.19
C ALA A 147 -31.48 11.54 -43.29
N GLU A 148 -32.26 10.46 -43.17
CA GLU A 148 -33.50 10.41 -42.41
C GLU A 148 -33.33 9.70 -41.04
N THR A 149 -32.27 8.92 -40.86
CA THR A 149 -32.02 8.17 -39.62
C THR A 149 -30.80 8.69 -38.88
N GLN A 150 -30.84 8.62 -37.55
CA GLN A 150 -29.73 9.05 -36.69
C GLN A 150 -28.43 8.24 -36.97
N GLU A 151 -28.55 6.94 -37.23
CA GLU A 151 -27.43 6.09 -37.57
C GLU A 151 -26.73 6.49 -38.89
N GLU A 152 -27.49 6.94 -39.90
CA GLU A 152 -26.93 7.46 -41.14
C GLU A 152 -26.24 8.82 -40.93
N ILE A 153 -26.83 9.68 -40.12
CA ILE A 153 -26.24 10.98 -39.74
C ILE A 153 -24.89 10.77 -39.05
N ASP A 154 -24.84 9.91 -38.06
CA ASP A 154 -23.62 9.63 -37.30
C ASP A 154 -22.52 9.01 -38.18
N PHE A 155 -22.88 8.09 -39.08
CA PHE A 155 -21.96 7.48 -40.04
C PHE A 155 -21.38 8.48 -41.06
N LEU A 156 -22.18 9.40 -41.53
CA LEU A 156 -21.78 10.43 -42.51
C LEU A 156 -20.94 11.51 -41.81
N GLN A 157 -21.29 11.85 -40.58
CA GLN A 157 -20.51 12.77 -39.76
C GLN A 157 -19.10 12.22 -39.46
N ASP A 158 -18.98 10.95 -39.12
CA ASP A 158 -17.67 10.32 -38.89
C ASP A 158 -16.77 10.31 -40.15
N LYS A 159 -17.37 10.17 -41.34
CA LYS A 159 -16.65 10.29 -42.63
C LYS A 159 -16.16 11.69 -42.95
N LEU A 160 -16.90 12.72 -42.52
CA LEU A 160 -16.51 14.12 -42.71
C LEU A 160 -15.41 14.57 -41.75
N HIS A 161 -15.24 13.83 -40.65
CA HIS A 161 -14.25 14.16 -39.60
C HIS A 161 -13.06 13.18 -39.65
N VAL A 162 -11.96 13.63 -40.23
CA VAL A 162 -10.72 12.81 -40.33
C VAL A 162 -9.89 12.93 -39.06
N SER A 163 -9.61 11.78 -38.43
CA SER A 163 -8.75 11.74 -37.25
C SER A 163 -7.35 12.25 -37.56
N THR A 164 -6.83 13.12 -36.69
CA THR A 164 -5.49 13.68 -36.81
C THR A 164 -4.42 12.84 -36.10
N GLY A 165 -4.83 11.84 -35.32
CA GLY A 165 -3.95 11.08 -34.43
C GLY A 165 -3.59 11.81 -33.12
N LEU A 166 -3.95 13.10 -32.99
CA LEU A 166 -3.78 13.84 -31.74
C LEU A 166 -4.95 13.53 -30.81
N THR A 167 -4.64 12.98 -29.64
CA THR A 167 -5.62 12.52 -28.66
C THR A 167 -5.27 12.98 -27.25
N GLY A 168 -6.08 12.63 -26.27
CA GLY A 168 -5.78 12.85 -24.86
C GLY A 168 -4.53 12.13 -24.35
N ALA A 169 -3.99 11.13 -25.08
CA ALA A 169 -2.78 10.41 -24.70
C ALA A 169 -1.52 11.30 -24.73
N GLN A 170 -1.49 12.29 -25.61
CA GLN A 170 -0.39 13.24 -25.73
C GLN A 170 -0.59 14.49 -24.84
N LEU A 171 -1.66 14.56 -24.06
CA LEU A 171 -1.91 15.67 -23.15
C LEU A 171 -0.99 15.60 -21.94
N ASN A 172 -0.30 16.71 -21.63
CA ASN A 172 0.52 16.87 -20.45
C ASN A 172 -0.32 17.42 -19.29
N ARG A 173 -1.10 18.49 -19.56
CA ARG A 173 -1.91 19.17 -18.57
C ARG A 173 -3.02 20.00 -19.21
N ALA A 174 -4.18 20.02 -18.54
CA ALA A 174 -5.25 20.99 -18.81
C ALA A 174 -5.43 21.93 -17.62
N ARG A 175 -5.86 23.18 -17.88
CA ARG A 175 -6.16 24.20 -16.85
C ARG A 175 -7.27 25.10 -17.31
N VAL A 176 -8.07 25.64 -16.35
CA VAL A 176 -9.01 26.69 -16.63
C VAL A 176 -8.24 28.00 -16.79
N ASP A 177 -8.53 28.75 -17.83
CA ASP A 177 -8.02 30.08 -18.09
C ASP A 177 -9.20 31.01 -18.41
N PHE A 178 -8.97 32.32 -18.56
CA PHE A 178 -10.00 33.28 -18.86
C PHE A 178 -9.60 34.11 -20.08
N ASN A 179 -10.56 34.26 -20.99
CA ASN A 179 -10.37 35.14 -22.14
C ASN A 179 -10.23 36.59 -21.65
N GLN A 180 -9.08 37.21 -21.94
CA GLN A 180 -8.76 38.55 -21.46
C GLN A 180 -9.70 39.66 -21.97
N GLN A 181 -10.40 39.42 -23.08
CA GLN A 181 -11.30 40.41 -23.69
C GLN A 181 -12.75 40.26 -23.19
N THR A 182 -13.20 39.02 -23.01
CA THR A 182 -14.60 38.70 -22.69
C THR A 182 -14.80 38.29 -21.23
N GLY A 183 -13.74 37.96 -20.50
CA GLY A 183 -13.80 37.41 -19.15
C GLY A 183 -14.41 36.01 -19.05
N ARG A 184 -14.72 35.37 -20.20
CA ARG A 184 -15.31 34.02 -20.22
C ARG A 184 -14.27 32.94 -19.92
N PRO A 185 -14.63 31.87 -19.22
CA PRO A 185 -13.74 30.75 -19.01
C PRO A 185 -13.43 30.02 -20.33
N LEU A 186 -12.21 29.59 -20.46
CA LEU A 186 -11.73 28.72 -21.54
C LEU A 186 -10.82 27.63 -20.93
N VAL A 187 -10.59 26.56 -21.67
CA VAL A 187 -9.70 25.48 -21.24
C VAL A 187 -8.42 25.54 -22.06
N SER A 188 -7.31 25.74 -21.36
CA SER A 188 -5.96 25.71 -21.93
C SER A 188 -5.42 24.29 -21.78
N VAL A 189 -5.03 23.67 -22.90
CA VAL A 189 -4.46 22.32 -22.98
C VAL A 189 -3.00 22.40 -23.41
N GLU A 190 -2.14 21.76 -22.64
CA GLU A 190 -0.69 21.70 -22.88
C GLU A 190 -0.33 20.26 -23.25
N PHE A 191 0.29 20.06 -24.40
CA PHE A 191 0.69 18.76 -24.90
C PHE A 191 2.15 18.44 -24.51
N ASN A 192 2.46 17.15 -24.45
CA ASN A 192 3.84 16.67 -24.32
C ASN A 192 4.62 16.96 -25.62
N ARG A 193 5.90 16.59 -25.66
CA ARG A 193 6.76 16.88 -26.82
C ARG A 193 6.23 16.28 -28.13
N GLU A 194 5.78 15.04 -28.08
CA GLU A 194 5.22 14.33 -29.25
C GLU A 194 3.93 15.01 -29.72
N GLY A 195 3.01 15.31 -28.80
CA GLY A 195 1.77 16.02 -29.12
C GLY A 195 2.00 17.44 -29.62
N SER A 196 3.04 18.14 -29.13
CA SER A 196 3.41 19.47 -29.61
C SER A 196 3.90 19.45 -31.06
N ASP A 197 4.74 18.46 -31.39
CA ASP A 197 5.26 18.29 -32.77
C ASP A 197 4.09 17.93 -33.72
N LEU A 198 3.19 17.04 -33.28
CA LEU A 198 2.01 16.64 -34.06
C LEU A 198 1.03 17.82 -34.24
N LEU A 199 0.75 18.59 -33.17
CA LEU A 199 -0.11 19.76 -33.23
C LEU A 199 0.44 20.82 -34.19
N ALA A 200 1.78 21.05 -34.19
CA ALA A 200 2.44 21.97 -35.11
C ALA A 200 2.31 21.50 -36.56
N GLN A 201 2.41 20.19 -36.82
CA GLN A 201 2.21 19.63 -38.13
C GLN A 201 0.74 19.80 -38.59
N ILE A 202 -0.22 19.38 -37.78
CA ILE A 202 -1.67 19.46 -38.09
C ILE A 202 -2.05 20.89 -38.38
N THR A 203 -1.67 21.85 -37.53
CA THR A 203 -2.05 23.26 -37.70
C THR A 203 -1.35 23.92 -38.88
N ARG A 204 -0.19 23.45 -39.32
CA ARG A 204 0.51 23.90 -40.50
C ARG A 204 -0.17 23.43 -41.79
N GLU A 205 -0.62 22.17 -41.83
CA GLU A 205 -1.20 21.53 -42.99
C GLU A 205 -2.64 21.98 -43.23
N ASN A 206 -3.37 22.40 -42.17
CA ASN A 206 -4.79 22.70 -42.19
C ASN A 206 -5.11 24.14 -41.74
N LEU A 207 -4.26 25.11 -42.15
CA LEU A 207 -4.50 26.53 -41.86
C LEU A 207 -5.85 27.01 -42.43
N ARG A 208 -6.62 27.69 -41.57
CA ARG A 208 -7.98 28.20 -41.84
C ARG A 208 -9.05 27.15 -41.95
N GLU A 209 -8.74 25.87 -41.70
CA GLU A 209 -9.75 24.81 -41.58
C GLU A 209 -10.31 24.72 -40.17
N VAL A 210 -11.50 24.12 -40.05
CA VAL A 210 -12.13 23.84 -38.74
C VAL A 210 -11.54 22.58 -38.18
N MET A 211 -11.14 22.64 -36.92
CA MET A 211 -10.62 21.50 -36.16
C MET A 211 -11.56 21.15 -35.00
N PRO A 212 -12.60 20.35 -35.23
CA PRO A 212 -13.50 19.93 -34.20
C PRO A 212 -12.78 19.12 -33.14
N ILE A 213 -13.10 19.41 -31.87
CA ILE A 213 -12.60 18.72 -30.71
C ILE A 213 -13.72 17.87 -30.16
N PHE A 214 -13.51 16.57 -30.11
CA PHE A 214 -14.45 15.59 -29.62
C PHE A 214 -14.07 15.13 -28.22
N LEU A 215 -15.06 14.96 -27.37
CA LEU A 215 -14.94 14.30 -26.08
C LEU A 215 -16.01 13.21 -26.01
N ASP A 216 -15.60 11.96 -25.91
CA ASP A 216 -16.51 10.79 -25.92
C ASP A 216 -17.43 10.73 -27.16
N GLY A 217 -16.93 11.19 -28.28
CA GLY A 217 -17.69 11.24 -29.54
C GLY A 217 -18.59 12.47 -29.69
N GLU A 218 -18.75 13.31 -28.68
CA GLU A 218 -19.50 14.59 -28.76
C GLU A 218 -18.57 15.77 -29.08
N ILE A 219 -19.03 16.68 -29.94
CA ILE A 219 -18.27 17.88 -30.28
C ILE A 219 -18.38 18.91 -29.15
N ILE A 220 -17.29 19.14 -28.44
CA ILE A 220 -17.23 20.16 -27.37
C ILE A 220 -16.85 21.56 -27.88
N SER A 221 -16.12 21.63 -28.99
CA SER A 221 -15.72 22.89 -29.63
C SER A 221 -15.29 22.65 -31.06
N SER A 222 -15.46 23.66 -31.92
CA SER A 222 -15.06 23.60 -33.35
C SER A 222 -14.26 24.86 -33.73
N PRO A 223 -13.05 25.05 -33.19
CA PRO A 223 -12.25 26.22 -33.52
C PRO A 223 -11.73 26.18 -34.96
N VAL A 224 -11.50 27.36 -35.51
CA VAL A 224 -10.79 27.54 -36.78
C VAL A 224 -9.32 27.73 -36.49
N ILE A 225 -8.43 27.01 -37.16
CA ILE A 225 -6.97 27.13 -37.04
C ILE A 225 -6.55 28.49 -37.65
N GLN A 226 -6.14 29.42 -36.78
CA GLN A 226 -5.73 30.77 -37.20
C GLN A 226 -4.26 30.83 -37.57
N ASP A 227 -3.38 30.19 -36.74
CA ASP A 227 -1.95 30.19 -36.88
C ASP A 227 -1.37 28.80 -36.51
N VAL A 228 -0.11 28.55 -36.94
CA VAL A 228 0.62 27.34 -36.56
C VAL A 228 1.00 27.38 -35.07
N ILE A 229 0.64 26.35 -34.32
CA ILE A 229 0.90 26.26 -32.89
C ILE A 229 2.19 25.48 -32.63
N TYR A 230 3.29 26.17 -32.39
CA TYR A 230 4.61 25.56 -32.14
C TYR A 230 4.89 25.27 -30.66
N ASN A 231 4.20 25.96 -29.75
CA ASN A 231 4.44 25.90 -28.32
C ASN A 231 3.73 24.75 -27.60
N GLY A 232 2.97 23.93 -28.34
CA GLY A 232 2.21 22.81 -27.79
C GLY A 232 1.06 23.20 -26.84
N VAL A 233 0.63 24.47 -26.85
CA VAL A 233 -0.47 24.96 -26.02
C VAL A 233 -1.63 25.38 -26.92
N ALA A 234 -2.75 24.68 -26.80
CA ALA A 234 -4.00 25.05 -27.48
C ALA A 234 -5.03 25.56 -26.47
N GLN A 235 -5.97 26.39 -26.95
CA GLN A 235 -7.06 26.93 -26.15
C GLN A 235 -8.39 26.44 -26.71
N ILE A 236 -9.14 25.73 -25.89
CA ILE A 236 -10.50 25.30 -26.20
C ILE A 236 -11.45 26.41 -25.73
N SER A 237 -12.00 27.13 -26.67
CA SER A 237 -12.97 28.20 -26.39
C SER A 237 -14.38 27.66 -26.70
N GLY A 238 -15.35 28.00 -25.84
CA GLY A 238 -16.74 27.60 -25.97
C GLY A 238 -17.64 28.51 -25.13
N GLN A 239 -18.93 28.17 -25.06
CA GLN A 239 -19.87 28.83 -24.14
C GLN A 239 -19.87 28.14 -22.78
N PHE A 240 -18.69 27.87 -22.24
CA PHE A 240 -18.55 27.19 -20.95
C PHE A 240 -18.94 28.10 -19.78
N THR A 241 -19.69 27.57 -18.85
CA THR A 241 -19.72 28.09 -17.47
C THR A 241 -18.41 27.79 -16.76
N LEU A 242 -18.14 28.41 -15.63
CA LEU A 242 -16.94 28.11 -14.84
C LEU A 242 -16.93 26.67 -14.32
N GLU A 243 -18.10 26.12 -14.02
CA GLU A 243 -18.26 24.76 -13.54
C GLU A 243 -17.98 23.74 -14.65
N GLU A 244 -18.58 23.93 -15.85
CA GLU A 244 -18.31 23.08 -17.02
C GLU A 244 -16.85 23.12 -17.45
N ALA A 245 -16.20 24.29 -17.42
CA ALA A 245 -14.78 24.40 -17.72
C ALA A 245 -13.90 23.66 -16.70
N ARG A 246 -14.28 23.68 -15.41
CA ARG A 246 -13.57 22.92 -14.36
C ARG A 246 -13.77 21.41 -14.54
N GLU A 247 -14.98 20.96 -14.82
CA GLU A 247 -15.29 19.57 -15.06
C GLU A 247 -14.54 19.05 -16.31
N LEU A 248 -14.52 19.82 -17.39
CA LEU A 248 -13.76 19.48 -18.59
C LEU A 248 -12.25 19.37 -18.29
N VAL A 249 -11.67 20.32 -17.58
CA VAL A 249 -10.26 20.28 -17.16
C VAL A 249 -9.98 19.06 -16.29
N GLN A 250 -10.87 18.72 -15.39
CA GLN A 250 -10.75 17.54 -14.55
C GLN A 250 -10.75 16.27 -15.39
N ASN A 251 -11.72 16.13 -16.28
CA ASN A 251 -11.83 14.99 -17.20
C ASN A 251 -10.60 14.85 -18.10
N LEU A 252 -10.10 15.94 -18.68
CA LEU A 252 -8.90 15.93 -19.51
C LEU A 252 -7.62 15.54 -18.74
N ASN A 253 -7.49 15.95 -17.48
CA ASN A 253 -6.35 15.60 -16.65
C ASN A 253 -6.38 14.14 -16.17
N PHE A 254 -7.51 13.44 -16.26
CA PHE A 254 -7.58 12.02 -15.96
C PHE A 254 -6.79 11.15 -16.94
N GLY A 255 -6.60 11.62 -18.17
CA GLY A 255 -5.85 10.92 -19.22
C GLY A 255 -6.60 9.69 -19.77
N ALA A 256 -6.24 9.26 -20.96
CA ALA A 256 -6.74 8.03 -21.55
C ALA A 256 -6.14 6.80 -20.82
N LEU A 257 -6.94 5.72 -20.66
CA LEU A 257 -6.40 4.45 -20.18
C LEU A 257 -5.57 3.81 -21.30
N PRO A 258 -4.35 3.36 -21.00
CA PRO A 258 -3.47 2.72 -21.98
C PRO A 258 -4.00 1.33 -22.42
N LEU A 259 -4.89 0.74 -21.63
CA LEU A 259 -5.51 -0.57 -21.86
C LEU A 259 -7.00 -0.50 -21.54
N PRO A 260 -7.85 -1.19 -22.31
CA PRO A 260 -9.23 -1.42 -21.90
C PRO A 260 -9.26 -2.25 -20.61
N ILE A 261 -10.15 -1.90 -19.71
CA ILE A 261 -10.36 -2.62 -18.45
C ILE A 261 -11.83 -2.98 -18.28
N GLU A 262 -12.10 -4.18 -17.80
CA GLU A 262 -13.43 -4.68 -17.47
C GLU A 262 -13.52 -4.98 -15.97
N LEU A 263 -14.57 -4.50 -15.32
CA LEU A 263 -14.79 -4.76 -13.90
C LEU A 263 -15.31 -6.19 -13.73
N ILE A 264 -14.52 -7.04 -13.04
CA ILE A 264 -14.86 -8.45 -12.82
C ILE A 264 -15.33 -8.75 -11.40
N GLU A 265 -14.93 -7.94 -10.41
CA GLU A 265 -15.29 -8.15 -9.02
C GLU A 265 -15.40 -6.82 -8.27
N THR A 266 -16.43 -6.71 -7.43
CA THR A 266 -16.61 -5.61 -6.48
C THR A 266 -16.90 -6.15 -5.11
N GLN A 267 -16.21 -5.63 -4.09
CA GLN A 267 -16.47 -5.94 -2.71
C GLN A 267 -16.48 -4.64 -1.89
N THR A 268 -17.54 -4.39 -1.15
CA THR A 268 -17.63 -3.24 -0.25
C THR A 268 -17.64 -3.70 1.18
N ILE A 269 -16.78 -3.09 1.99
CA ILE A 269 -16.72 -3.30 3.44
C ILE A 269 -17.21 -2.02 4.10
N GLY A 270 -18.33 -2.13 4.81
CA GLY A 270 -18.85 -0.98 5.56
C GLY A 270 -17.87 -0.53 6.65
N ALA A 271 -17.71 0.78 6.82
CA ALA A 271 -16.80 1.36 7.82
C ALA A 271 -17.11 0.86 9.25
N SER A 272 -18.39 0.62 9.58
CA SER A 272 -18.79 0.06 10.88
C SER A 272 -18.24 -1.35 11.11
N LEU A 273 -18.21 -2.20 10.07
CA LEU A 273 -17.67 -3.56 10.15
C LEU A 273 -16.15 -3.56 10.30
N GLY A 274 -15.46 -2.68 9.58
CA GLY A 274 -14.02 -2.48 9.70
C GLY A 274 -13.63 -2.02 11.10
N GLN A 275 -14.29 -1.00 11.64
CA GLN A 275 -14.06 -0.49 12.98
C GLN A 275 -14.35 -1.55 14.06
N GLU A 276 -15.43 -2.33 13.93
CA GLU A 276 -15.74 -3.43 14.84
C GLU A 276 -14.64 -4.50 14.82
N THR A 277 -14.12 -4.82 13.64
CA THR A 277 -13.02 -5.79 13.46
C THR A 277 -11.73 -5.30 14.11
N LEU A 278 -11.39 -4.02 13.94
CA LEU A 278 -10.23 -3.38 14.57
C LEU A 278 -10.36 -3.40 16.09
N GLU A 279 -11.53 -2.99 16.63
CA GLU A 279 -11.77 -2.98 18.07
C GLU A 279 -11.66 -4.38 18.67
N LYS A 280 -12.28 -5.38 18.06
CA LYS A 280 -12.18 -6.78 18.49
C LYS A 280 -10.73 -7.29 18.41
N GLY A 281 -10.00 -6.94 17.36
CA GLY A 281 -8.58 -7.30 17.19
C GLY A 281 -7.68 -6.68 18.26
N VAL A 282 -7.85 -5.40 18.56
CA VAL A 282 -7.11 -4.71 19.63
C VAL A 282 -7.46 -5.30 21.01
N ASN A 283 -8.73 -5.54 21.28
CA ASN A 283 -9.17 -6.18 22.53
C ASN A 283 -8.57 -7.58 22.69
N ALA A 284 -8.58 -8.39 21.63
CA ALA A 284 -7.96 -9.72 21.64
C ALA A 284 -6.44 -9.64 21.91
N LEU A 285 -5.75 -8.66 21.34
CA LEU A 285 -4.34 -8.41 21.58
C LEU A 285 -4.08 -8.04 23.05
N VAL A 286 -4.83 -7.11 23.62
CA VAL A 286 -4.70 -6.69 25.04
C VAL A 286 -4.94 -7.84 25.99
N TRP A 287 -6.02 -8.61 25.82
CA TRP A 287 -6.32 -9.77 26.65
C TRP A 287 -5.27 -10.87 26.47
N GLY A 288 -4.87 -11.17 25.23
CA GLY A 288 -3.83 -12.15 24.95
C GLY A 288 -2.50 -11.78 25.60
N PHE A 289 -2.06 -10.55 25.50
CA PHE A 289 -0.84 -10.03 26.15
C PHE A 289 -0.93 -10.14 27.67
N SER A 290 -2.05 -9.75 28.26
CA SER A 290 -2.28 -9.82 29.70
C SER A 290 -2.19 -11.24 30.22
N LEU A 291 -2.82 -12.20 29.56
CA LEU A 291 -2.76 -13.62 29.90
C LEU A 291 -1.36 -14.18 29.79
N ILE A 292 -0.64 -13.83 28.73
CA ILE A 292 0.77 -14.23 28.54
C ILE A 292 1.65 -13.67 29.67
N PHE A 293 1.47 -12.41 30.06
CA PHE A 293 2.24 -11.80 31.15
C PHE A 293 1.97 -12.52 32.48
N ILE A 294 0.71 -12.75 32.81
CA ILE A 294 0.33 -13.50 34.00
C ILE A 294 0.96 -14.90 34.00
N PHE A 295 0.84 -15.62 32.89
CA PHE A 295 1.43 -16.95 32.74
C PHE A 295 2.95 -16.94 32.95
N LEU A 296 3.67 -16.04 32.24
CA LEU A 296 5.13 -15.96 32.32
C LEU A 296 5.61 -15.62 33.74
N ILE A 297 4.97 -14.66 34.41
CA ILE A 297 5.33 -14.26 35.77
C ILE A 297 5.03 -15.39 36.76
N ALA A 298 3.88 -16.05 36.64
CA ALA A 298 3.50 -17.15 37.52
C ALA A 298 4.44 -18.36 37.38
N MET A 299 4.81 -18.74 36.15
CA MET A 299 5.62 -19.93 35.89
C MET A 299 7.11 -19.69 36.04
N TYR A 300 7.61 -18.52 35.67
CA TYR A 300 9.05 -18.22 35.58
C TYR A 300 9.52 -17.14 36.55
N LYS A 301 8.62 -16.52 37.32
CA LYS A 301 8.97 -15.50 38.35
C LYS A 301 9.79 -14.34 37.73
N LEU A 302 11.04 -14.15 38.18
CA LEU A 302 11.89 -13.06 37.73
C LEU A 302 12.25 -13.14 36.22
N PRO A 303 12.66 -14.28 35.65
CA PRO A 303 12.78 -14.44 34.21
C PRO A 303 11.46 -14.10 33.45
N GLY A 304 10.33 -14.50 34.01
CA GLY A 304 9.01 -14.16 33.43
C GLY A 304 8.75 -12.66 33.39
N LEU A 305 9.08 -11.92 34.44
CA LEU A 305 9.00 -10.47 34.49
C LEU A 305 9.90 -9.82 33.41
N ILE A 306 11.16 -10.33 33.30
CA ILE A 306 12.11 -9.87 32.28
C ILE A 306 11.57 -10.13 30.87
N SER A 307 10.95 -11.30 30.65
CA SER A 307 10.30 -11.62 29.38
C SER A 307 9.14 -10.69 29.08
N ALA A 308 8.32 -10.33 30.07
CA ALA A 308 7.25 -9.37 29.91
C ALA A 308 7.77 -8.00 29.42
N VAL A 309 8.86 -7.51 30.02
CA VAL A 309 9.53 -6.27 29.57
C VAL A 309 10.10 -6.43 28.15
N SER A 310 10.75 -7.56 27.86
CA SER A 310 11.27 -7.83 26.51
C SER A 310 10.17 -7.92 25.45
N LEU A 311 9.04 -8.51 25.80
CA LEU A 311 7.87 -8.61 24.92
C LEU A 311 7.21 -7.25 24.70
N THR A 312 7.22 -6.37 25.70
CA THR A 312 6.81 -4.96 25.54
C THR A 312 7.72 -4.23 24.55
N ILE A 313 9.04 -4.43 24.66
CA ILE A 313 10.01 -3.87 23.70
C ILE A 313 9.78 -4.45 22.30
N TYR A 314 9.48 -5.76 22.19
CA TYR A 314 9.09 -6.38 20.92
C TYR A 314 7.88 -5.67 20.29
N LEU A 315 6.83 -5.44 21.07
CA LEU A 315 5.64 -4.73 20.61
C LEU A 315 5.96 -3.32 20.10
N ILE A 316 6.77 -2.58 20.86
CA ILE A 316 7.20 -1.22 20.52
C ILE A 316 8.01 -1.23 19.20
N ILE A 317 8.94 -2.17 19.04
CA ILE A 317 9.73 -2.30 17.81
C ILE A 317 8.81 -2.63 16.63
N MET A 318 7.89 -3.58 16.78
CA MET A 318 6.96 -3.96 15.70
C MET A 318 6.08 -2.79 15.26
N LEU A 319 5.46 -2.09 16.21
CA LEU A 319 4.63 -0.91 15.90
C LEU A 319 5.45 0.23 15.26
N SER A 320 6.71 0.41 15.69
CA SER A 320 7.60 1.38 15.05
C SER A 320 7.94 0.98 13.62
N LEU A 321 8.21 -0.31 13.37
CA LEU A 321 8.51 -0.81 12.04
C LEU A 321 7.32 -0.66 11.09
N PHE A 322 6.08 -0.86 11.55
CA PHE A 322 4.88 -0.64 10.73
C PHE A 322 4.71 0.83 10.32
N LYS A 323 5.23 1.77 11.09
CA LYS A 323 5.23 3.19 10.75
C LYS A 323 6.40 3.60 9.84
N PHE A 324 7.59 3.01 10.02
CA PHE A 324 8.77 3.30 9.19
C PHE A 324 8.69 2.64 7.81
N ILE A 325 8.25 1.37 7.78
CA ILE A 325 7.94 0.66 6.57
C ILE A 325 6.43 0.82 6.42
N PRO A 326 5.91 1.57 5.42
CA PRO A 326 4.48 1.82 5.30
C PRO A 326 3.72 0.53 4.98
N VAL A 327 3.61 -0.35 5.99
CA VAL A 327 2.88 -1.61 5.89
C VAL A 327 1.41 -1.32 6.13
N THR A 328 0.58 -1.65 5.16
CA THR A 328 -0.88 -1.59 5.34
C THR A 328 -1.32 -2.70 6.31
N LEU A 329 -1.86 -2.29 7.45
CA LEU A 329 -2.38 -3.19 8.48
C LEU A 329 -3.76 -3.68 8.07
N THR A 330 -3.85 -4.93 7.64
CA THR A 330 -5.08 -5.65 7.34
C THR A 330 -5.47 -6.55 8.51
N ALA A 331 -6.69 -7.06 8.57
CA ALA A 331 -7.12 -8.06 9.57
C ALA A 331 -6.24 -9.31 9.50
N SER A 332 -5.83 -9.73 8.31
CA SER A 332 -4.88 -10.83 8.13
C SER A 332 -3.48 -10.47 8.63
N GLY A 333 -3.00 -9.24 8.40
CA GLY A 333 -1.75 -8.73 8.96
C GLY A 333 -1.77 -8.70 10.48
N LEU A 334 -2.89 -8.23 11.08
CA LEU A 334 -3.09 -8.26 12.52
C LEU A 334 -3.05 -9.70 13.08
N THR A 335 -3.65 -10.66 12.37
CA THR A 335 -3.57 -12.08 12.72
C THR A 335 -2.13 -12.59 12.69
N GLY A 336 -1.36 -12.26 11.64
CA GLY A 336 0.06 -12.57 11.54
C GLY A 336 0.88 -11.98 12.68
N PHE A 337 0.56 -10.74 13.09
CA PHE A 337 1.16 -10.08 14.23
C PHE A 337 0.88 -10.81 15.55
N ILE A 338 -0.38 -11.15 15.84
CA ILE A 338 -0.77 -11.89 17.04
C ILE A 338 -0.07 -13.26 17.08
N LEU A 339 0.00 -13.96 15.96
CA LEU A 339 0.70 -15.25 15.87
C LEU A 339 2.20 -15.11 16.17
N SER A 340 2.85 -14.05 15.66
CA SER A 340 4.27 -13.80 15.90
C SER A 340 4.59 -13.47 17.36
N ILE A 341 3.65 -12.92 18.14
CA ILE A 341 3.76 -12.73 19.59
C ILE A 341 3.89 -14.10 20.29
N GLY A 342 3.07 -15.08 19.88
CA GLY A 342 3.18 -16.44 20.41
C GLY A 342 4.58 -17.04 20.22
N MET A 343 5.18 -16.84 19.05
CA MET A 343 6.55 -17.31 18.77
C MET A 343 7.61 -16.53 19.56
N ALA A 344 7.38 -15.23 19.82
CA ALA A 344 8.28 -14.44 20.64
C ALA A 344 8.30 -14.93 22.10
N VAL A 345 7.17 -15.38 22.60
CA VAL A 345 7.04 -16.01 23.94
C VAL A 345 7.77 -17.34 23.97
N ASP A 346 7.58 -18.18 22.96
CA ASP A 346 8.20 -19.53 22.91
C ASP A 346 9.73 -19.47 22.95
N ALA A 347 10.36 -18.54 22.22
CA ALA A 347 11.79 -18.32 22.26
C ALA A 347 12.29 -17.97 23.68
N ASN A 348 11.54 -17.14 24.42
CA ASN A 348 11.88 -16.81 25.81
C ASN A 348 11.72 -18.01 26.75
N ILE A 349 10.62 -18.75 26.61
CA ILE A 349 10.37 -19.96 27.40
C ILE A 349 11.51 -20.97 27.22
N LEU A 350 11.96 -21.20 25.99
CA LEU A 350 13.06 -22.12 25.71
C LEU A 350 14.36 -21.71 26.42
N ILE A 351 14.70 -20.42 26.43
CA ILE A 351 15.85 -19.90 27.18
C ILE A 351 15.68 -20.16 28.68
N PHE A 352 14.48 -19.99 29.25
CA PHE A 352 14.22 -20.15 30.67
C PHE A 352 14.23 -21.62 31.11
N GLU A 353 13.73 -22.53 30.30
CA GLU A 353 13.81 -23.96 30.60
C GLU A 353 15.27 -24.43 30.57
N ARG A 354 16.07 -23.98 29.59
CA ARG A 354 17.53 -24.25 29.60
C ARG A 354 18.22 -23.60 30.79
N LEU A 355 17.79 -22.42 31.22
CA LEU A 355 18.32 -21.75 32.39
C LEU A 355 18.08 -22.56 33.68
N LYS A 356 16.88 -23.10 33.85
CA LYS A 356 16.53 -23.99 34.97
C LYS A 356 17.42 -25.25 34.96
N GLU A 357 17.63 -25.86 33.78
CA GLU A 357 18.53 -27.02 33.66
C GLU A 357 19.97 -26.70 34.08
N GLU A 358 20.53 -25.58 33.62
CA GLU A 358 21.91 -25.21 33.93
C GLU A 358 22.10 -24.84 35.43
N LEU A 359 21.10 -24.17 36.02
CA LEU A 359 21.07 -23.90 37.44
C LEU A 359 20.98 -25.19 38.27
N ALA A 360 20.23 -26.20 37.83
CA ALA A 360 20.13 -27.50 38.45
C ALA A 360 21.46 -28.29 38.43
N LYS A 361 22.31 -28.07 37.41
CA LYS A 361 23.68 -28.62 37.35
C LYS A 361 24.66 -27.93 38.30
N GLY A 362 24.24 -26.89 38.98
CA GLY A 362 25.08 -26.18 39.97
C GLY A 362 25.89 -25.01 39.41
N LEU A 363 25.68 -24.61 38.15
CA LEU A 363 26.31 -23.42 37.59
C LEU A 363 25.86 -22.17 38.35
N ASN A 364 26.77 -21.18 38.47
CA ASN A 364 26.37 -19.87 38.98
C ASN A 364 25.43 -19.15 38.00
N THR A 365 24.66 -18.20 38.52
CA THR A 365 23.59 -17.54 37.74
C THR A 365 24.09 -16.89 36.44
N TYR A 366 25.28 -16.27 36.46
CA TYR A 366 25.87 -15.63 35.28
C TYR A 366 26.24 -16.65 34.19
N GLU A 367 26.92 -17.72 34.56
CA GLU A 367 27.31 -18.79 33.65
C GLU A 367 26.09 -19.56 33.12
N ALA A 368 25.13 -19.85 34.01
CA ALA A 368 23.89 -20.51 33.65
C ALA A 368 23.11 -19.71 32.58
N ILE A 369 23.00 -18.38 32.71
CA ILE A 369 22.32 -17.52 31.69
C ILE A 369 23.10 -17.54 30.35
N LYS A 370 24.43 -17.49 30.40
CA LYS A 370 25.28 -17.52 29.22
C LYS A 370 25.15 -18.84 28.47
N GLU A 371 25.20 -19.94 29.19
CA GLU A 371 25.15 -21.30 28.62
C GLU A 371 23.74 -21.64 28.12
N SER A 372 22.70 -21.31 28.90
CA SER A 372 21.31 -21.52 28.49
C SER A 372 20.98 -20.81 27.18
N SER A 373 21.38 -19.52 27.05
CA SER A 373 21.19 -18.75 25.85
C SER A 373 21.94 -19.34 24.64
N ARG A 374 23.14 -19.87 24.83
CA ARG A 374 23.94 -20.53 23.80
C ARG A 374 23.27 -21.81 23.31
N ARG A 375 22.78 -22.63 24.23
CA ARG A 375 22.11 -23.91 23.93
C ARG A 375 20.71 -23.71 23.30
N ALA A 376 19.97 -22.71 23.77
CA ALA A 376 18.66 -22.40 23.22
C ALA A 376 18.74 -21.82 21.79
N TRP A 377 19.83 -21.11 21.46
CA TRP A 377 19.98 -20.42 20.18
C TRP A 377 19.78 -21.33 18.96
N THR A 378 20.37 -22.53 18.96
CA THR A 378 20.24 -23.46 17.82
C THR A 378 18.78 -23.85 17.57
N SER A 379 18.04 -24.18 18.64
CA SER A 379 16.62 -24.54 18.53
C SER A 379 15.75 -23.36 18.12
N ILE A 380 16.03 -22.17 18.69
CA ILE A 380 15.31 -20.93 18.32
C ILE A 380 15.55 -20.58 16.85
N ARG A 381 16.81 -20.63 16.39
CA ARG A 381 17.17 -20.36 15.00
C ARG A 381 16.49 -21.35 14.04
N ASP A 382 16.59 -22.62 14.32
CA ASP A 382 16.11 -23.67 13.40
C ASP A 382 14.58 -23.68 13.32
N GLY A 383 13.87 -23.50 14.43
CA GLY A 383 12.42 -23.36 14.46
C GLY A 383 11.92 -22.10 13.74
N ASN A 384 12.53 -20.96 14.00
CA ASN A 384 12.16 -19.70 13.36
C ASN A 384 12.57 -19.63 11.89
N LEU A 385 13.66 -20.31 11.47
CA LEU A 385 14.05 -20.39 10.07
C LEU A 385 12.98 -21.11 9.24
N SER A 386 12.38 -22.18 9.74
CA SER A 386 11.26 -22.86 9.07
C SER A 386 10.07 -21.93 8.87
N SER A 387 9.74 -21.12 9.88
CA SER A 387 8.66 -20.13 9.82
C SER A 387 8.97 -19.00 8.83
N LEU A 388 10.23 -18.55 8.77
CA LEU A 388 10.66 -17.52 7.80
C LEU A 388 10.61 -18.07 6.36
N ILE A 389 11.01 -19.31 6.13
CA ILE A 389 10.88 -19.96 4.81
C ILE A 389 9.41 -20.02 4.41
N ALA A 390 8.52 -20.47 5.31
CA ALA A 390 7.09 -20.51 5.04
C ALA A 390 6.52 -19.11 4.73
N ALA A 391 6.87 -18.10 5.52
CA ALA A 391 6.46 -16.72 5.27
C ALA A 391 6.96 -16.21 3.90
N THR A 392 8.21 -16.50 3.54
CA THR A 392 8.80 -16.11 2.26
C THR A 392 8.08 -16.78 1.08
N VAL A 393 7.79 -18.07 1.19
CA VAL A 393 7.03 -18.82 0.16
C VAL A 393 5.63 -18.24 0.02
N LEU A 394 4.92 -18.00 1.14
CA LEU A 394 3.58 -17.40 1.11
C LEU A 394 3.61 -16.00 0.48
N PHE A 395 4.59 -15.17 0.82
CA PHE A 395 4.72 -13.82 0.26
C PHE A 395 4.95 -13.81 -1.26
N TRP A 396 5.78 -14.74 -1.76
CA TRP A 396 6.13 -14.77 -3.19
C TRP A 396 5.13 -15.54 -4.04
N MET A 397 4.51 -16.60 -3.50
CA MET A 397 3.59 -17.46 -4.27
C MET A 397 2.15 -16.99 -4.20
N SER A 398 1.78 -16.15 -3.22
CA SER A 398 0.40 -15.69 -3.12
C SER A 398 0.07 -14.65 -4.18
N GLY A 399 -1.07 -14.79 -4.84
CA GLY A 399 -1.69 -13.78 -5.70
C GLY A 399 -2.46 -12.71 -4.92
N THR A 400 -2.88 -12.98 -3.67
CA THR A 400 -3.76 -12.08 -2.91
C THR A 400 -3.01 -11.18 -1.95
N SER A 401 -3.42 -9.90 -1.85
CA SER A 401 -2.85 -8.92 -0.92
C SER A 401 -3.01 -9.33 0.55
N LEU A 402 -4.11 -10.01 0.88
CA LEU A 402 -4.39 -10.54 2.21
C LEU A 402 -3.31 -11.51 2.71
N VAL A 403 -2.96 -12.51 1.89
CA VAL A 403 -1.94 -13.50 2.26
C VAL A 403 -0.54 -12.88 2.26
N LYS A 404 -0.25 -11.96 1.34
CA LYS A 404 1.02 -11.21 1.34
C LYS A 404 1.17 -10.35 2.59
N GLY A 405 0.11 -9.64 3.00
CA GLY A 405 0.08 -8.84 4.22
C GLY A 405 0.34 -9.67 5.47
N PHE A 406 -0.36 -10.81 5.62
CA PHE A 406 -0.10 -11.78 6.68
C PHE A 406 1.37 -12.25 6.69
N ALA A 407 1.87 -12.72 5.56
CA ALA A 407 3.21 -13.30 5.44
C ALA A 407 4.30 -12.28 5.76
N LEU A 408 4.16 -11.03 5.31
CA LEU A 408 5.09 -9.94 5.58
C LEU A 408 5.14 -9.61 7.07
N VAL A 409 3.99 -9.34 7.67
CA VAL A 409 3.88 -8.98 9.09
C VAL A 409 4.37 -10.12 9.99
N PHE A 410 3.98 -11.36 9.69
CA PHE A 410 4.43 -12.54 10.40
C PHE A 410 5.95 -12.74 10.28
N GLY A 411 6.51 -12.63 9.08
CA GLY A 411 7.95 -12.77 8.84
C GLY A 411 8.78 -11.72 9.58
N ILE A 412 8.37 -10.44 9.52
CA ILE A 412 9.00 -9.36 10.30
C ILE A 412 8.89 -9.66 11.80
N GLY A 413 7.71 -10.11 12.27
CA GLY A 413 7.49 -10.47 13.68
C GLY A 413 8.41 -11.57 14.15
N VAL A 414 8.64 -12.61 13.34
CA VAL A 414 9.59 -13.70 13.64
C VAL A 414 11.03 -13.17 13.77
N LEU A 415 11.47 -12.31 12.85
CA LEU A 415 12.81 -11.70 12.93
C LEU A 415 13.00 -10.85 14.19
N VAL A 416 12.02 -10.00 14.50
CA VAL A 416 12.06 -9.16 15.70
C VAL A 416 12.00 -10.01 16.98
N SER A 417 11.23 -11.10 16.99
CA SER A 417 11.13 -12.02 18.12
C SER A 417 12.47 -12.69 18.42
N MET A 418 13.19 -13.15 17.40
CA MET A 418 14.54 -13.70 17.53
C MET A 418 15.51 -12.67 18.12
N PHE A 419 15.46 -11.43 17.61
CA PHE A 419 16.29 -10.35 18.12
C PHE A 419 15.99 -10.08 19.59
N THR A 420 14.73 -9.92 19.98
CA THR A 420 14.34 -9.57 21.34
C THR A 420 14.63 -10.71 22.34
N ALA A 421 14.44 -11.97 21.97
CA ALA A 421 14.78 -13.09 22.82
C ALA A 421 16.29 -13.22 23.05
N VAL A 422 17.09 -13.13 21.99
CA VAL A 422 18.54 -13.38 22.05
C VAL A 422 19.32 -12.17 22.55
N VAL A 423 18.90 -10.96 22.21
CA VAL A 423 19.62 -9.73 22.60
C VAL A 423 18.99 -9.10 23.83
N VAL A 424 17.70 -8.79 23.80
CA VAL A 424 17.05 -8.00 24.86
C VAL A 424 16.88 -8.83 26.12
N SER A 425 16.21 -9.99 26.05
CA SER A 425 15.95 -10.84 27.21
C SER A 425 17.25 -11.32 27.86
N ARG A 426 18.21 -11.77 27.06
CA ARG A 426 19.52 -12.19 27.54
C ARG A 426 20.27 -11.06 28.25
N THR A 427 20.27 -9.86 27.67
CA THR A 427 20.98 -8.70 28.26
C THR A 427 20.36 -8.31 29.60
N PHE A 428 19.03 -8.32 29.69
CA PHE A 428 18.34 -8.02 30.94
C PHE A 428 18.58 -9.08 32.02
N LEU A 429 18.55 -10.37 31.64
CA LEU A 429 18.91 -11.47 32.57
C LEU A 429 20.32 -11.30 33.11
N LEU A 430 21.30 -11.02 32.25
CA LEU A 430 22.70 -10.81 32.63
C LEU A 430 22.89 -9.54 33.46
N ALA A 431 22.21 -8.45 33.17
CA ALA A 431 22.30 -7.19 33.90
C ALA A 431 21.83 -7.30 35.35
N LEU A 432 20.86 -8.17 35.60
CA LEU A 432 20.31 -8.44 36.93
C LEU A 432 21.10 -9.53 37.67
N SER A 433 21.97 -10.30 37.01
CA SER A 433 22.82 -11.27 37.69
C SER A 433 23.85 -10.56 38.59
N ASN A 434 23.79 -10.81 39.91
CA ASN A 434 24.70 -10.18 40.90
C ASN A 434 25.26 -11.22 41.87
N LYS A 435 26.58 -11.33 41.92
CA LYS A 435 27.30 -12.27 42.82
C LYS A 435 26.91 -12.09 44.29
N LYS A 436 26.63 -10.86 44.76
CA LYS A 436 26.27 -10.57 46.15
C LYS A 436 24.86 -11.05 46.56
N LEU A 437 23.96 -11.27 45.58
CA LEU A 437 22.58 -11.74 45.81
C LEU A 437 22.36 -13.16 45.28
N GLU A 438 23.38 -13.91 44.98
CA GLU A 438 23.33 -15.18 44.27
C GLU A 438 22.39 -16.21 44.88
N SER A 439 22.36 -16.34 46.23
CA SER A 439 21.49 -17.28 46.92
C SER A 439 20.00 -16.91 46.79
N LYS A 440 19.65 -15.62 46.87
CA LYS A 440 18.27 -15.14 46.71
C LYS A 440 17.85 -15.15 45.22
N LEU A 441 18.74 -14.75 44.34
CA LEU A 441 18.52 -14.73 42.89
C LEU A 441 18.35 -16.17 42.36
N SER A 442 19.13 -17.15 42.79
CA SER A 442 18.99 -18.54 42.34
C SER A 442 17.58 -19.11 42.60
N ILE A 443 16.96 -18.75 43.72
CA ILE A 443 15.60 -19.16 44.07
C ILE A 443 14.57 -18.44 43.16
N LEU A 444 14.77 -17.14 42.89
CA LEU A 444 13.93 -16.35 42.00
C LEU A 444 14.04 -16.80 40.55
N TYR A 445 15.20 -17.32 40.14
CA TYR A 445 15.44 -17.92 38.80
C TYR A 445 15.00 -19.39 38.74
N GLY A 446 14.42 -19.96 39.82
CA GLY A 446 13.77 -21.28 39.79
C GLY A 446 14.62 -22.44 40.29
N LYS A 447 15.77 -22.18 40.93
CA LYS A 447 16.53 -23.24 41.61
C LYS A 447 15.69 -23.77 42.78
N LYS A 448 15.22 -25.02 42.68
CA LYS A 448 14.62 -25.70 43.81
C LYS A 448 15.73 -25.86 44.86
N LEU A 449 15.47 -25.44 46.10
CA LEU A 449 16.30 -25.83 47.23
C LEU A 449 16.30 -27.35 47.26
N ILE A 450 17.39 -27.98 46.81
CA ILE A 450 17.64 -29.39 47.09
C ILE A 450 17.82 -29.44 48.61
N LYS A 451 16.76 -29.86 49.30
CA LYS A 451 16.93 -30.30 50.68
C LYS A 451 17.96 -31.40 50.66
N ASN A 452 19.19 -31.12 51.18
CA ASN A 452 20.13 -32.15 51.55
C ASN A 452 19.35 -33.11 52.45
N LYS A 453 18.99 -34.29 51.92
CA LYS A 453 18.75 -35.45 52.75
C LYS A 453 20.13 -36.01 53.06
N GLU A 454 20.62 -35.69 54.24
CA GLU A 454 21.54 -36.57 54.95
C GLU A 454 20.90 -37.96 55.14
#